data_6b611eae5b35cfeda2377983d51a3986
#
_entry.id   6b611eae5b35cfeda2377983d51a3986
#
_cell.length_a   1.000
_cell.length_b   1.000
_cell.length_c   1.000
_cell.angle_alpha   90.00
_cell.angle_beta   90.00
_cell.angle_gamma   90.00
#
_symmetry.space_group_name_H-M   'P 1'
#
loop_
_entity.id
_entity.type
_entity.pdbx_description
1 polymer ?
#
loop_
_entity_poly.entity_id
_entity_poly.type
_entity_poly.pdbx_seq_one_letter_code
_entity_poly.pdbx_strand_id
1 'polypeptide(L)' 'MPGRVVVYSKPGCHLCDDARGLLDGWGIAYEVIESDPRYDLRVPVVEVDGRVVAEAPIDERALARALPRDGS' A
#
# COMPACT_ATOMS: atom_id res chain seq x y z
N MET A 1 -7.57 -14.36 -10.02
CA MET A 1 -7.16 -14.21 -8.61
C MET A 1 -6.76 -12.77 -8.37
N PRO A 2 -7.25 -12.16 -7.29
CA PRO A 2 -6.76 -10.83 -6.96
C PRO A 2 -5.28 -10.89 -6.61
N GLY A 3 -4.57 -9.82 -6.90
CA GLY A 3 -3.16 -9.73 -6.59
C GLY A 3 -2.91 -9.62 -5.09
N ARG A 4 -1.70 -9.99 -4.69
CA ARG A 4 -1.29 -9.87 -3.30
C ARG A 4 -0.82 -8.44 -3.04
N VAL A 5 -1.46 -7.77 -2.11
CA VAL A 5 -1.16 -6.38 -1.77
C VAL A 5 -0.33 -6.35 -0.49
N VAL A 6 0.78 -5.64 -0.53
CA VAL A 6 1.68 -5.48 0.62
C VAL A 6 1.94 -4.00 0.82
N VAL A 7 1.78 -3.54 2.07
CA VAL A 7 2.09 -2.16 2.44
C VAL A 7 3.33 -2.17 3.32
N TYR A 8 4.37 -1.47 2.88
CA TYR A 8 5.57 -1.29 3.68
C TYR A 8 5.43 0.00 4.48
N SER A 9 5.62 -0.10 5.78
CA SER A 9 5.47 1.04 6.66
C SER A 9 6.52 1.02 7.76
N LYS A 10 6.43 1.99 8.68
CA LYS A 10 7.26 1.99 9.89
C LYS A 10 6.47 2.63 11.02
N PRO A 11 6.86 2.36 12.28
CA PRO A 11 6.14 2.91 13.43
C PRO A 11 6.13 4.44 13.40
N GLY A 12 4.99 5.02 13.77
CA GLY A 12 4.86 6.48 13.85
C GLY A 12 4.69 7.19 12.53
N CYS A 13 4.44 6.47 11.46
CA CYS A 13 4.29 7.06 10.12
C CYS A 13 2.83 7.39 9.84
N HIS A 14 2.49 8.69 9.85
CA HIS A 14 1.12 9.12 9.56
C HIS A 14 0.70 8.83 8.12
N LEU A 15 1.62 9.00 7.19
CA LEU A 15 1.31 8.71 5.78
C LEU A 15 1.05 7.23 5.55
N CYS A 16 1.71 6.37 6.33
CA CYS A 16 1.45 4.94 6.26
C CYS A 16 0.04 4.62 6.77
N ASP A 17 -0.37 5.28 7.84
CA ASP A 17 -1.72 5.12 8.37
C ASP A 17 -2.76 5.58 7.34
N ASP A 18 -2.51 6.68 6.66
CA ASP A 18 -3.40 7.18 5.62
C ASP A 18 -3.54 6.16 4.48
N ALA A 19 -2.43 5.57 4.05
CA ALA A 19 -2.46 4.57 2.97
C ALA A 19 -3.28 3.35 3.39
N ARG A 20 -3.08 2.87 4.62
CA ARG A 20 -3.84 1.74 5.13
C ARG A 20 -5.31 2.07 5.23
N GLY A 21 -5.63 3.30 5.66
CA GLY A 21 -7.01 3.74 5.75
C GLY A 21 -7.72 3.73 4.40
N LEU A 22 -7.02 4.09 3.34
CA LEU A 22 -7.59 4.02 1.99
C LEU A 22 -7.90 2.57 1.61
N LEU A 23 -6.97 1.66 1.84
CA LEU A 23 -7.18 0.26 1.52
C LEU A 23 -8.30 -0.35 2.34
N ASP A 24 -8.37 -0.02 3.62
CA ASP A 24 -9.44 -0.48 4.49
C ASP A 24 -10.79 0.03 4.00
N GLY A 25 -10.84 1.30 3.62
CA GLY A 25 -12.07 1.91 3.13
C GLY A 25 -12.57 1.29 1.83
N TRP A 26 -11.65 0.75 1.03
CA TRP A 26 -12.01 0.09 -0.23
C TRP A 26 -12.28 -1.41 -0.06
N GLY A 27 -12.10 -1.94 1.14
CA GLY A 27 -12.29 -3.36 1.40
C GLY A 27 -11.23 -4.25 0.80
N ILE A 28 -10.03 -3.73 0.60
CA ILE A 28 -8.93 -4.48 0.00
C ILE A 28 -8.08 -5.11 1.10
N ALA A 29 -7.91 -6.42 1.03
CA ALA A 29 -7.04 -7.11 1.96
C ALA A 29 -5.57 -6.87 1.61
N TYR A 30 -4.73 -6.68 2.62
CA TYR A 30 -3.31 -6.42 2.42
C TYR A 30 -2.50 -6.92 3.61
N GLU A 31 -1.22 -7.11 3.39
CA GLU A 31 -0.26 -7.40 4.45
C GLU A 31 0.51 -6.13 4.76
N VAL A 32 0.94 -6.00 6.02
CA VAL A 32 1.79 -4.88 6.44
C VAL A 32 3.15 -5.43 6.83
N ILE A 33 4.20 -4.86 6.26
CA ILE A 33 5.58 -5.19 6.62
C ILE A 33 6.21 -3.91 7.16
N GLU A 34 6.64 -3.95 8.42
CA GLU A 34 7.24 -2.78 9.05
C GLU A 34 8.75 -2.84 9.02
N SER A 35 9.36 -1.68 8.84
CA SER A 35 10.80 -1.50 8.97
C SER A 35 11.63 -2.33 8.00
N ASP A 36 11.15 -2.49 6.78
CA ASP A 36 11.93 -3.15 5.75
C ASP A 36 13.03 -2.20 5.27
N PRO A 37 14.32 -2.62 5.36
CA PRO A 37 15.43 -1.72 5.00
C PRO A 37 15.37 -1.19 3.57
N ARG A 38 14.74 -1.93 2.65
CA ARG A 38 14.66 -1.51 1.25
C ARG A 38 13.86 -0.22 1.09
N TYR A 39 12.91 0.02 1.99
CA TYR A 39 11.97 1.13 1.84
C TYR A 39 11.93 2.06 3.04
N ASP A 40 12.91 1.97 3.93
CA ASP A 40 12.86 2.69 5.21
C ASP A 40 12.67 4.19 5.05
N LEU A 41 13.25 4.79 4.02
CA LEU A 41 13.14 6.22 3.76
C LEU A 41 12.02 6.58 2.79
N ARG A 42 11.30 5.60 2.27
CA ARG A 42 10.31 5.81 1.22
C ARG A 42 8.91 5.37 1.60
N VAL A 43 8.73 4.95 2.84
CA VAL A 43 7.41 4.48 3.29
C VAL A 43 6.40 5.63 3.32
N PRO A 44 5.13 5.39 3.02
CA PRO A 44 4.56 4.08 2.66
C PRO A 44 4.90 3.67 1.22
N VAL A 45 5.11 2.37 1.04
CA VAL A 45 5.27 1.78 -0.29
C VAL A 45 4.23 0.67 -0.42
N VAL A 46 3.53 0.65 -1.52
CA VAL A 46 2.51 -0.38 -1.79
C VAL A 46 2.97 -1.22 -2.96
N GLU A 47 3.00 -2.54 -2.74
CA GLU A 47 3.33 -3.51 -3.79
C GLU A 47 2.12 -4.36 -4.11
N VAL A 48 1.98 -4.71 -5.38
CA VAL A 48 1.01 -5.70 -5.84
C VAL A 48 1.79 -6.76 -6.62
N ASP A 49 1.72 -8.00 -6.14
CA ASP A 49 2.42 -9.14 -6.74
C ASP A 49 3.92 -8.89 -6.90
N GLY A 50 4.53 -8.23 -5.92
CA GLY A 50 5.96 -7.96 -5.91
C GLY A 50 6.40 -6.73 -6.69
N ARG A 51 5.45 -5.97 -7.24
CA ARG A 51 5.76 -4.77 -8.00
C ARG A 51 5.31 -3.53 -7.23
N VAL A 52 6.17 -2.55 -7.13
CA VAL A 52 5.82 -1.28 -6.49
C VAL A 52 4.83 -0.55 -7.39
N VAL A 53 3.64 -0.28 -6.87
CA VAL A 53 2.61 0.44 -7.60
C VAL A 53 2.37 1.83 -7.04
N ALA A 54 2.81 2.11 -5.82
CA ALA A 54 2.69 3.44 -5.23
C ALA A 54 3.73 3.60 -4.13
N GLU A 55 4.19 4.82 -3.93
CA GLU A 55 5.08 5.15 -2.81
C GLU A 55 4.82 6.58 -2.39
N ALA A 56 5.35 6.98 -1.25
CA ALA A 56 5.09 8.30 -0.69
C ALA A 56 5.53 9.42 -1.64
N PRO A 57 4.76 10.49 -1.78
CA PRO A 57 3.43 10.67 -1.22
C PRO A 57 2.39 9.86 -2.01
N ILE A 58 1.46 9.23 -1.30
CA ILE A 58 0.47 8.38 -1.94
C ILE A 58 -0.59 9.23 -2.62
N ASP A 59 -0.78 8.99 -3.92
CA ASP A 59 -1.86 9.58 -4.70
C ASP A 59 -3.03 8.60 -4.70
N GLU A 60 -4.12 9.01 -4.08
CA GLU A 60 -5.29 8.14 -3.94
C GLU A 60 -5.80 7.61 -5.27
N ARG A 61 -5.88 8.47 -6.28
CA ARG A 61 -6.40 8.08 -7.60
C ARG A 61 -5.48 7.08 -8.30
N ALA A 62 -4.18 7.34 -8.23
CA ALA A 62 -3.21 6.45 -8.84
C ALA A 62 -3.23 5.09 -8.14
N LEU A 63 -3.30 5.10 -6.82
CA LEU A 63 -3.37 3.87 -6.05
C LEU A 63 -4.63 3.08 -6.39
N ALA A 64 -5.77 3.75 -6.47
CA ALA A 64 -7.04 3.10 -6.79
C ALA A 64 -6.98 2.41 -8.15
N ARG A 65 -6.32 3.02 -9.12
CA ARG A 65 -6.19 2.43 -10.46
C ARG A 65 -5.22 1.26 -10.50
N ALA A 66 -4.22 1.28 -9.63
CA ALA A 66 -3.16 0.27 -9.64
C ALA A 66 -3.54 -1.01 -8.91
N LEU A 67 -4.54 -0.94 -8.02
CA LEU A 67 -4.90 -2.07 -7.18
C LEU A 67 -5.86 -3.02 -7.89
N PRO A 68 -5.74 -4.33 -7.64
CA PRO A 68 -6.72 -5.27 -8.14
C PRO A 68 -8.05 -5.03 -7.44
N ARG A 69 -9.12 -4.98 -8.21
CA ARG A 69 -10.44 -4.81 -7.67
C ARG A 69 -11.25 -6.04 -7.97
N ASP A 70 -11.53 -6.78 -6.93
CA ASP A 70 -12.30 -7.99 -7.06
C ASP A 70 -13.77 -7.63 -7.28
N GLY A 71 -14.35 -8.18 -8.33
CA GLY A 71 -15.76 -8.02 -8.60
C GLY A 71 -16.19 -6.66 -9.13
N SER A 72 -15.26 -5.85 -9.57
CA SER A 72 -15.60 -4.53 -10.10
C SER A 72 -15.32 -4.42 -11.56
#